data_504c2083648e0b2e1d1f54cecf446373
#
_entry.id   504c2083648e0b2e1d1f54cecf446373
#
_cell.length_a   1.000
_cell.length_b   1.000
_cell.length_c   1.000
_cell.angle_alpha   90.00
_cell.angle_beta   90.00
_cell.angle_gamma   90.00
#
_symmetry.space_group_name_H-M   'P 1'
#
loop_
_entity.id
_entity.type
_entity.pdbx_description
1 polymer ?
#
loop_
_entity_poly.entity_id
_entity_poly.type
_entity_poly.pdbx_seq_one_letter_code
_entity_poly.pdbx_strand_id
1 'polypeptide(L)'
;MKLLTPAQLHRLCVKEHYDIEVSYLEGPSARVISGCQDRTTKLVSWIHVEQHTMDRLSGSFRSESEARKCYDRFDQTVCVSQFVHDDFCRILNFRNPCRVLYNTVESDKILASASCDAPELMDDGRLRLMAVGTLKESKGYMRLLSILKRLRDEDYPVHLYVLGVGPLQQEMERYIRENGLQEVITLLGYQTNPYKYVSKCDLFVCASFAEGFSTAATEALIVGTPVCTVEVSGMKEMLGEHNEWGVVTENSEEALYQGIKDLLDHPDKLAYYKEKAIERGKSFSTENTVHAVEEMLLGGQ
;
A
#
# COMPACT_ATOMS: atom_id res chain seq x y z
N MET A 1 -24.63 -11.13 10.52
CA MET A 1 -24.78 -10.27 9.34
C MET A 1 -25.51 -10.94 8.17
N LYS A 2 -25.22 -12.20 7.80
CA LYS A 2 -25.85 -12.86 6.63
C LYS A 2 -27.36 -13.14 6.78
N LEU A 3 -27.94 -13.09 7.98
CA LEU A 3 -29.37 -13.30 8.21
C LEU A 3 -30.26 -12.13 7.73
N LEU A 4 -29.76 -10.90 7.83
CA LEU A 4 -30.50 -9.69 7.43
C LEU A 4 -30.30 -9.38 5.95
N THR A 5 -31.29 -8.76 5.31
CA THR A 5 -31.15 -8.23 3.95
C THR A 5 -30.28 -6.96 3.97
N PRO A 6 -29.68 -6.54 2.82
CA PRO A 6 -28.99 -5.25 2.74
C PRO A 6 -29.85 -4.08 3.23
N ALA A 7 -31.13 -4.00 2.83
CA ALA A 7 -32.05 -2.95 3.26
C ALA A 7 -32.32 -2.96 4.78
N GLN A 8 -32.39 -4.12 5.41
CA GLN A 8 -32.51 -4.21 6.87
C GLN A 8 -31.21 -3.78 7.57
N LEU A 9 -30.05 -4.17 7.04
CA LEU A 9 -28.76 -3.74 7.56
C LEU A 9 -28.61 -2.23 7.46
N HIS A 10 -28.90 -1.63 6.31
CA HIS A 10 -28.84 -0.20 6.10
C HIS A 10 -29.69 0.54 7.14
N ARG A 11 -30.98 0.16 7.29
CA ARG A 11 -31.89 0.77 8.27
C ARG A 11 -31.40 0.68 9.71
N LEU A 12 -30.64 -0.38 10.05
CA LEU A 12 -30.07 -0.56 11.38
C LEU A 12 -28.82 0.31 11.59
N CYS A 13 -27.99 0.48 10.57
CA CYS A 13 -26.68 1.13 10.66
C CYS A 13 -26.75 2.62 10.33
N VAL A 14 -27.54 3.02 9.32
CA VAL A 14 -27.67 4.40 8.86
C VAL A 14 -29.02 4.93 9.36
N LYS A 15 -29.01 6.00 10.16
CA LYS A 15 -30.18 6.52 10.86
C LYS A 15 -30.70 7.83 10.27
N GLU A 16 -29.86 8.53 9.57
CA GLU A 16 -30.13 9.85 9.01
C GLU A 16 -30.11 9.78 7.48
N HIS A 17 -30.62 10.81 6.84
CA HIS A 17 -30.52 11.01 5.40
C HIS A 17 -29.21 11.69 5.07
N TYR A 18 -28.55 11.22 4.01
CA TYR A 18 -27.33 11.79 3.46
C TYR A 18 -27.45 11.91 1.94
N ASP A 19 -26.92 13.01 1.39
CA ASP A 19 -26.87 13.20 -0.07
C ASP A 19 -25.92 12.20 -0.75
N ILE A 20 -24.88 11.79 -0.02
CA ILE A 20 -23.88 10.82 -0.50
C ILE A 20 -23.59 9.82 0.62
N GLU A 21 -23.68 8.53 0.31
CA GLU A 21 -23.25 7.46 1.19
C GLU A 21 -22.08 6.69 0.57
N VAL A 22 -21.00 6.56 1.34
CA VAL A 22 -19.76 5.93 0.87
C VAL A 22 -19.50 4.62 1.60
N SER A 23 -19.40 3.52 0.86
CA SER A 23 -18.80 2.30 1.34
C SER A 23 -17.28 2.37 1.16
N TYR A 24 -16.56 2.85 2.17
CA TYR A 24 -15.10 3.06 2.08
C TYR A 24 -14.27 1.76 2.05
N LEU A 25 -14.88 0.61 2.33
CA LEU A 25 -14.26 -0.71 2.22
C LEU A 25 -15.19 -1.66 1.49
N GLU A 26 -14.63 -2.62 0.77
CA GLU A 26 -15.37 -3.71 0.16
C GLU A 26 -16.02 -4.65 1.19
N GLY A 27 -16.91 -5.49 0.73
CA GLY A 27 -17.52 -6.55 1.54
C GLY A 27 -18.62 -6.06 2.50
N PRO A 28 -18.42 -6.07 3.83
CA PRO A 28 -19.48 -5.78 4.79
C PRO A 28 -20.10 -4.39 4.64
N SER A 29 -19.29 -3.36 4.46
CA SER A 29 -19.77 -1.98 4.29
C SER A 29 -20.50 -1.81 2.97
N ALA A 30 -19.99 -2.38 1.87
CA ALA A 30 -20.67 -2.37 0.59
C ALA A 30 -22.06 -3.02 0.68
N ARG A 31 -22.18 -4.12 1.43
CA ARG A 31 -23.46 -4.79 1.68
C ARG A 31 -24.44 -3.92 2.48
N VAL A 32 -23.95 -3.12 3.43
CA VAL A 32 -24.78 -2.17 4.21
C VAL A 32 -25.25 -1.03 3.31
N ILE A 33 -24.31 -0.31 2.69
CA ILE A 33 -24.60 0.91 1.91
C ILE A 33 -25.47 0.60 0.68
N SER A 34 -25.23 -0.53 0.01
CA SER A 34 -26.09 -0.97 -1.09
C SER A 34 -27.55 -1.22 -0.68
N GLY A 35 -27.82 -1.25 0.61
CA GLY A 35 -29.18 -1.40 1.18
C GLY A 35 -30.01 -0.12 1.23
N CYS A 36 -29.43 1.06 0.93
CA CYS A 36 -30.13 2.34 0.90
C CYS A 36 -31.37 2.28 -0.02
N GLN A 37 -32.50 2.78 0.45
CA GLN A 37 -33.75 2.80 -0.30
C GLN A 37 -34.10 4.20 -0.83
N ASP A 38 -33.36 5.22 -0.38
CA ASP A 38 -33.50 6.57 -0.88
C ASP A 38 -32.87 6.67 -2.29
N ARG A 39 -33.65 7.14 -3.24
CA ARG A 39 -33.21 7.29 -4.64
C ARG A 39 -32.51 8.62 -4.92
N THR A 40 -32.54 9.51 -3.95
CA THR A 40 -31.85 10.83 -4.05
C THR A 40 -30.42 10.76 -3.50
N THR A 41 -30.11 9.75 -2.69
CA THR A 41 -28.78 9.51 -2.16
C THR A 41 -27.87 8.89 -3.22
N LYS A 42 -26.73 9.54 -3.49
CA LYS A 42 -25.66 8.99 -4.35
C LYS A 42 -24.88 7.92 -3.58
N LEU A 43 -24.76 6.73 -4.14
CA LEU A 43 -24.03 5.61 -3.52
C LEU A 43 -22.66 5.44 -4.16
N VAL A 44 -21.62 5.44 -3.34
CA VAL A 44 -20.23 5.27 -3.80
C VAL A 44 -19.59 4.08 -3.08
N SER A 45 -18.92 3.19 -3.82
CA SER A 45 -18.13 2.10 -3.24
C SER A 45 -16.64 2.31 -3.48
N TRP A 46 -15.82 1.88 -2.51
CA TRP A 46 -14.35 1.93 -2.59
C TRP A 46 -13.77 0.53 -2.44
N ILE A 47 -12.83 0.17 -3.34
CA ILE A 47 -12.17 -1.14 -3.40
C ILE A 47 -10.68 -0.92 -3.17
N HIS A 48 -10.18 -1.44 -2.06
CA HIS A 48 -8.80 -1.21 -1.60
C HIS A 48 -7.85 -2.37 -1.90
N VAL A 49 -8.36 -3.57 -2.15
CA VAL A 49 -7.53 -4.75 -2.39
C VAL A 49 -8.09 -5.59 -3.53
N GLU A 50 -7.18 -6.24 -4.24
CA GLU A 50 -7.52 -7.24 -5.22
C GLU A 50 -8.29 -8.41 -4.59
N GLN A 51 -9.29 -8.87 -5.27
CA GLN A 51 -10.18 -9.93 -4.80
C GLN A 51 -9.75 -11.31 -5.31
N HIS A 52 -9.09 -11.36 -6.48
CA HIS A 52 -8.64 -12.55 -7.19
C HIS A 52 -9.75 -13.51 -7.60
N THR A 53 -10.73 -13.74 -6.73
CA THR A 53 -11.83 -14.68 -6.93
C THR A 53 -13.16 -14.10 -6.49
N MET A 54 -14.25 -14.60 -7.10
CA MET A 54 -15.60 -14.23 -6.69
C MET A 54 -15.94 -14.70 -5.28
N ASP A 55 -15.39 -15.83 -4.85
CA ASP A 55 -15.57 -16.34 -3.47
C ASP A 55 -15.07 -15.36 -2.42
N ARG A 56 -13.89 -14.78 -2.65
CA ARG A 56 -13.32 -13.78 -1.74
C ARG A 56 -14.19 -12.53 -1.70
N LEU A 57 -14.57 -12.00 -2.85
CA LEU A 57 -15.42 -10.81 -2.94
C LEU A 57 -16.80 -11.04 -2.29
N SER A 58 -17.39 -12.22 -2.51
CA SER A 58 -18.72 -12.54 -2.01
C SER A 58 -18.74 -13.01 -0.55
N GLY A 59 -17.60 -13.18 0.08
CA GLY A 59 -17.48 -13.75 1.44
C GLY A 59 -18.35 -13.08 2.51
N SER A 60 -18.64 -11.80 2.36
CA SER A 60 -19.50 -11.01 3.27
C SER A 60 -20.99 -11.02 2.89
N PHE A 61 -21.34 -11.57 1.75
CA PHE A 61 -22.69 -11.67 1.22
C PHE A 61 -23.31 -13.07 1.46
N ARG A 62 -24.59 -13.23 1.18
CA ARG A 62 -25.25 -14.54 1.28
C ARG A 62 -24.89 -15.44 0.10
N SER A 63 -24.63 -14.84 -1.05
CA SER A 63 -24.28 -15.51 -2.30
C SER A 63 -23.55 -14.55 -3.23
N GLU A 64 -22.91 -15.08 -4.26
CA GLU A 64 -22.34 -14.30 -5.36
C GLU A 64 -23.39 -13.42 -6.06
N SER A 65 -24.60 -13.94 -6.27
CA SER A 65 -25.71 -13.19 -6.85
C SER A 65 -26.09 -11.98 -6.01
N GLU A 66 -26.08 -12.09 -4.67
CA GLU A 66 -26.32 -10.94 -3.78
C GLU A 66 -25.16 -9.94 -3.90
N ALA A 67 -23.91 -10.39 -3.92
CA ALA A 67 -22.75 -9.51 -4.09
C ALA A 67 -22.84 -8.69 -5.38
N ARG A 68 -23.10 -9.34 -6.53
CA ARG A 68 -23.31 -8.66 -7.81
C ARG A 68 -24.40 -7.60 -7.72
N LYS A 69 -25.59 -7.98 -7.24
CA LYS A 69 -26.72 -7.05 -7.07
C LYS A 69 -26.41 -5.89 -6.14
N CYS A 70 -25.59 -6.09 -5.11
CA CYS A 70 -25.18 -5.01 -4.21
C CYS A 70 -24.25 -4.04 -4.90
N TYR A 71 -23.22 -4.53 -5.60
CA TYR A 71 -22.29 -3.67 -6.32
C TYR A 71 -22.95 -2.97 -7.52
N ASP A 72 -23.90 -3.58 -8.20
CA ASP A 72 -24.67 -2.96 -9.30
C ASP A 72 -25.53 -1.77 -8.84
N ARG A 73 -25.73 -1.59 -7.53
CA ARG A 73 -26.50 -0.47 -6.98
C ARG A 73 -25.70 0.82 -6.78
N PHE A 74 -24.37 0.73 -6.81
CA PHE A 74 -23.54 1.92 -6.64
C PHE A 74 -23.52 2.75 -7.92
N ASP A 75 -23.72 4.06 -7.76
CA ASP A 75 -23.67 5.04 -8.86
C ASP A 75 -22.23 5.21 -9.36
N GLN A 76 -21.26 5.03 -8.43
CA GLN A 76 -19.84 5.11 -8.73
C GLN A 76 -19.06 4.09 -7.90
N THR A 77 -18.14 3.39 -8.53
CA THR A 77 -17.13 2.58 -7.84
C THR A 77 -15.75 3.20 -8.03
N VAL A 78 -14.96 3.21 -6.97
CA VAL A 78 -13.57 3.67 -6.95
C VAL A 78 -12.66 2.51 -6.61
N CYS A 79 -11.59 2.34 -7.37
CA CYS A 79 -10.52 1.39 -7.09
C CYS A 79 -9.22 2.17 -6.82
N VAL A 80 -8.41 1.71 -5.87
CA VAL A 80 -7.20 2.43 -5.44
C VAL A 80 -6.01 2.29 -6.39
N SER A 81 -6.13 1.45 -7.41
CA SER A 81 -5.14 1.28 -8.49
C SER A 81 -5.81 0.70 -9.74
N GLN A 82 -5.15 0.81 -10.89
CA GLN A 82 -5.62 0.20 -12.14
C GLN A 82 -5.68 -1.32 -12.01
N PHE A 83 -4.72 -1.92 -11.31
CA PHE A 83 -4.70 -3.36 -11.09
C PHE A 83 -5.94 -3.83 -10.29
N VAL A 84 -6.29 -3.13 -9.20
CA VAL A 84 -7.49 -3.42 -8.41
C VAL A 84 -8.76 -3.22 -9.23
N HIS A 85 -8.79 -2.17 -10.08
CA HIS A 85 -9.89 -1.91 -11.00
C HIS A 85 -10.12 -3.08 -11.96
N ASP A 86 -9.07 -3.52 -12.65
CA ASP A 86 -9.16 -4.57 -13.67
C ASP A 86 -9.55 -5.92 -13.05
N ASP A 87 -9.00 -6.25 -11.88
CA ASP A 87 -9.36 -7.44 -11.12
C ASP A 87 -10.84 -7.41 -10.69
N PHE A 88 -11.30 -6.32 -10.11
CA PHE A 88 -12.68 -6.14 -9.67
C PHE A 88 -13.66 -6.21 -10.85
N CYS A 89 -13.40 -5.48 -11.93
CA CYS A 89 -14.23 -5.47 -13.12
C CYS A 89 -14.30 -6.85 -13.78
N ARG A 90 -13.19 -7.57 -13.83
CA ARG A 90 -13.11 -8.93 -14.36
C ARG A 90 -13.95 -9.92 -13.54
N ILE A 91 -13.82 -9.91 -12.22
CA ILE A 91 -14.50 -10.85 -11.33
C ILE A 91 -16.02 -10.66 -11.36
N LEU A 92 -16.48 -9.41 -11.33
CA LEU A 92 -17.91 -9.10 -11.37
C LEU A 92 -18.50 -9.06 -12.77
N ASN A 93 -17.69 -9.06 -13.84
CA ASN A 93 -18.12 -8.61 -15.17
C ASN A 93 -18.80 -7.23 -15.07
N PHE A 94 -18.16 -6.33 -14.29
CA PHE A 94 -18.72 -5.05 -13.87
C PHE A 94 -18.76 -4.07 -15.03
N ARG A 95 -19.88 -3.36 -15.21
CA ARG A 95 -20.11 -2.44 -16.33
C ARG A 95 -20.53 -1.03 -15.89
N ASN A 96 -20.78 -0.86 -14.57
CA ASN A 96 -21.12 0.45 -14.05
C ASN A 96 -19.88 1.36 -14.00
N PRO A 97 -20.04 2.68 -13.84
CA PRO A 97 -18.92 3.61 -13.74
C PRO A 97 -17.92 3.17 -12.65
N CYS A 98 -16.67 2.95 -13.03
CA CYS A 98 -15.57 2.59 -12.16
C CYS A 98 -14.38 3.49 -12.48
N ARG A 99 -13.78 4.10 -11.46
CA ARG A 99 -12.63 5.02 -11.59
C ARG A 99 -11.47 4.55 -10.75
N VAL A 100 -10.27 4.92 -11.15
CA VAL A 100 -9.07 4.76 -10.34
C VAL A 100 -8.78 6.08 -9.64
N LEU A 101 -8.78 6.07 -8.30
CA LEU A 101 -8.31 7.18 -7.47
C LEU A 101 -7.37 6.65 -6.40
N TYR A 102 -6.16 7.17 -6.36
CA TYR A 102 -5.15 6.79 -5.37
C TYR A 102 -5.58 7.17 -3.95
N ASN A 103 -5.06 6.43 -2.98
CA ASN A 103 -5.30 6.74 -1.57
C ASN A 103 -4.80 8.15 -1.25
N THR A 104 -5.65 8.94 -0.59
CA THR A 104 -5.28 10.25 -0.07
C THR A 104 -4.36 10.11 1.14
N VAL A 105 -3.28 10.87 1.16
CA VAL A 105 -2.32 10.95 2.27
C VAL A 105 -2.09 12.41 2.65
N GLU A 106 -1.79 12.69 3.92
CA GLU A 106 -1.51 14.04 4.42
C GLU A 106 -0.06 14.45 4.10
N SER A 107 0.25 14.74 2.83
CA SER A 107 1.62 14.99 2.34
C SER A 107 2.37 16.07 3.13
N ASP A 108 1.71 17.18 3.48
CA ASP A 108 2.35 18.27 4.23
C ASP A 108 2.72 17.84 5.65
N LYS A 109 1.86 17.04 6.29
CA LYS A 109 2.14 16.47 7.61
C LYS A 109 3.27 15.44 7.56
N ILE A 110 3.31 14.63 6.49
CA ILE A 110 4.39 13.67 6.24
C ILE A 110 5.71 14.43 6.12
N LEU A 111 5.78 15.46 5.27
CA LEU A 111 6.98 16.27 5.05
C LEU A 111 7.42 17.00 6.32
N ALA A 112 6.49 17.61 7.05
CA ALA A 112 6.78 18.26 8.33
C ALA A 112 7.35 17.27 9.35
N SER A 113 6.75 16.07 9.44
CA SER A 113 7.18 15.02 10.37
C SER A 113 8.51 14.38 9.98
N ALA A 114 8.85 14.37 8.70
CA ALA A 114 10.12 13.85 8.18
C ALA A 114 11.34 14.68 8.60
N SER A 115 11.14 15.97 8.91
CA SER A 115 12.22 16.87 9.34
C SER A 115 12.73 16.62 10.78
N CYS A 116 12.03 15.78 11.56
CA CYS A 116 12.44 15.44 12.92
C CYS A 116 13.71 14.58 12.93
N ASP A 117 14.44 14.62 14.07
CA ASP A 117 15.61 13.78 14.27
C ASP A 117 15.26 12.30 14.47
N ALA A 118 16.14 11.42 13.96
CA ALA A 118 16.07 9.97 14.10
C ALA A 118 17.42 9.42 14.64
N PRO A 119 17.73 9.66 15.91
CA PRO A 119 19.03 9.31 16.49
C PRO A 119 19.27 7.79 16.56
N GLU A 120 18.24 6.99 16.39
CA GLU A 120 18.33 5.53 16.36
C GLU A 120 18.95 4.98 15.07
N LEU A 121 19.06 5.83 14.02
CA LEU A 121 19.75 5.45 12.79
C LEU A 121 21.26 5.70 12.94
N MET A 122 22.06 4.67 12.72
CA MET A 122 23.51 4.78 12.79
C MET A 122 24.07 5.59 11.61
N ASP A 123 25.05 6.44 11.90
CA ASP A 123 25.81 7.19 10.89
C ASP A 123 27.24 6.63 10.87
N ASP A 124 27.38 5.43 10.30
CA ASP A 124 28.63 4.65 10.26
C ASP A 124 29.15 4.42 8.83
N GLY A 125 28.58 5.14 7.87
CA GLY A 125 28.96 5.06 6.44
C GLY A 125 28.30 3.91 5.68
N ARG A 126 27.48 3.08 6.34
CA ARG A 126 26.69 2.05 5.66
C ARG A 126 25.45 2.65 5.01
N LEU A 127 25.04 2.09 3.86
CA LEU A 127 23.78 2.45 3.23
C LEU A 127 22.59 1.93 4.07
N ARG A 128 21.67 2.84 4.37
CA ARG A 128 20.51 2.58 5.23
C ARG A 128 19.31 2.17 4.39
N LEU A 129 18.94 0.91 4.50
CA LEU A 129 17.72 0.37 3.91
C LEU A 129 16.59 0.44 4.92
N MET A 130 15.37 0.72 4.45
CA MET A 130 14.18 0.83 5.30
C MET A 130 13.05 -0.04 4.78
N ALA A 131 12.36 -0.76 5.69
CA ALA A 131 11.09 -1.41 5.41
C ALA A 131 10.07 -1.06 6.50
N VAL A 132 8.83 -0.73 6.10
CA VAL A 132 7.76 -0.28 7.00
C VAL A 132 6.49 -1.08 6.77
N GLY A 133 5.88 -1.58 7.85
CA GLY A 133 4.57 -2.23 7.80
C GLY A 133 4.34 -3.25 8.90
N THR A 134 3.13 -3.79 8.96
CA THR A 134 2.79 -4.87 9.90
C THR A 134 3.65 -6.11 9.61
N LEU A 135 4.29 -6.67 10.64
CA LEU A 135 5.15 -7.84 10.54
C LEU A 135 4.32 -9.12 10.34
N LYS A 136 3.89 -9.38 9.10
CA LYS A 136 3.08 -10.53 8.69
C LYS A 136 3.62 -11.16 7.40
N GLU A 137 3.30 -12.42 7.14
CA GLU A 137 3.80 -13.21 6.01
C GLU A 137 3.63 -12.50 4.66
N SER A 138 2.46 -11.90 4.41
CA SER A 138 2.18 -11.23 3.13
C SER A 138 3.11 -10.05 2.82
N LYS A 139 3.85 -9.53 3.81
CA LYS A 139 4.82 -8.44 3.65
C LYS A 139 6.23 -8.91 3.29
N GLY A 140 6.49 -10.22 3.26
CA GLY A 140 7.72 -10.80 2.77
C GLY A 140 8.97 -10.49 3.59
N TYR A 141 8.82 -10.18 4.89
CA TYR A 141 9.98 -9.84 5.73
C TYR A 141 11.02 -10.95 5.81
N MET A 142 10.60 -12.23 5.88
CA MET A 142 11.55 -13.33 5.97
C MET A 142 12.46 -13.41 4.74
N ARG A 143 11.92 -13.21 3.53
CA ARG A 143 12.76 -13.14 2.31
C ARG A 143 13.68 -11.92 2.32
N LEU A 144 13.24 -10.77 2.88
CA LEU A 144 14.10 -9.60 3.02
C LEU A 144 15.27 -9.86 3.98
N LEU A 145 15.03 -10.55 5.11
CA LEU A 145 16.10 -10.98 6.01
C LEU A 145 17.09 -11.94 5.32
N SER A 146 16.61 -12.86 4.48
CA SER A 146 17.45 -13.75 3.66
C SER A 146 18.33 -12.97 2.69
N ILE A 147 17.76 -11.95 2.03
CA ILE A 147 18.51 -11.05 1.14
C ILE A 147 19.60 -10.30 1.91
N LEU A 148 19.28 -9.76 3.09
CA LEU A 148 20.26 -9.03 3.92
C LEU A 148 21.38 -9.95 4.40
N LYS A 149 21.08 -11.21 4.74
CA LYS A 149 22.09 -12.20 5.06
C LYS A 149 23.07 -12.38 3.88
N ARG A 150 22.55 -12.53 2.67
CA ARG A 150 23.38 -12.71 1.47
C ARG A 150 24.23 -11.47 1.18
N LEU A 151 23.67 -10.26 1.27
CA LEU A 151 24.41 -9.00 1.10
C LEU A 151 25.53 -8.86 2.14
N ARG A 152 25.29 -9.21 3.42
CA ARG A 152 26.32 -9.22 4.46
C ARG A 152 27.42 -10.25 4.15
N ASP A 153 27.05 -11.45 3.70
CA ASP A 153 28.00 -12.52 3.36
C ASP A 153 28.85 -12.16 2.13
N GLU A 154 28.41 -11.20 1.31
CA GLU A 154 29.13 -10.59 0.17
C GLU A 154 29.82 -9.25 0.55
N ASP A 155 29.91 -8.92 1.86
CA ASP A 155 30.60 -7.74 2.41
C ASP A 155 30.00 -6.38 1.95
N TYR A 156 28.70 -6.34 1.57
CA TYR A 156 28.04 -5.06 1.28
C TYR A 156 27.87 -4.22 2.55
N PRO A 157 28.26 -2.92 2.52
CA PRO A 157 28.14 -2.02 3.66
C PRO A 157 26.69 -1.51 3.79
N VAL A 158 25.77 -2.37 4.24
CA VAL A 158 24.35 -2.06 4.37
C VAL A 158 23.84 -2.28 5.78
N HIS A 159 22.79 -1.55 6.16
CA HIS A 159 22.03 -1.78 7.37
C HIS A 159 20.53 -1.66 7.08
N LEU A 160 19.75 -2.69 7.44
CA LEU A 160 18.30 -2.68 7.31
C LEU A 160 17.65 -2.27 8.62
N TYR A 161 16.81 -1.25 8.56
CA TYR A 161 15.88 -0.86 9.62
C TYR A 161 14.47 -1.31 9.27
N VAL A 162 13.79 -1.95 10.22
CA VAL A 162 12.41 -2.41 10.04
C VAL A 162 11.51 -1.72 11.06
N LEU A 163 10.50 -1.01 10.56
CA LEU A 163 9.47 -0.35 11.35
C LEU A 163 8.17 -1.16 11.31
N GLY A 164 7.66 -1.50 12.47
CA GLY A 164 6.40 -2.19 12.62
C GLY A 164 6.41 -3.25 13.70
N VAL A 165 5.24 -3.78 13.98
CA VAL A 165 5.01 -4.91 14.88
C VAL A 165 4.07 -5.90 14.22
N GLY A 166 4.06 -7.14 14.66
CA GLY A 166 3.15 -8.15 14.12
C GLY A 166 3.52 -9.59 14.49
N PRO A 167 2.73 -10.55 14.00
CA PRO A 167 2.90 -11.96 14.36
C PRO A 167 4.28 -12.55 14.05
N LEU A 168 4.97 -12.05 13.01
CA LEU A 168 6.30 -12.55 12.62
C LEU A 168 7.45 -12.02 13.48
N GLN A 169 7.22 -11.09 14.39
CA GLN A 169 8.31 -10.45 15.13
C GLN A 169 9.25 -11.44 15.81
N GLN A 170 8.71 -12.41 16.55
CA GLN A 170 9.52 -13.41 17.27
C GLN A 170 10.32 -14.30 16.32
N GLU A 171 9.75 -14.64 15.16
CA GLU A 171 10.42 -15.44 14.14
C GLU A 171 11.57 -14.65 13.50
N MET A 172 11.35 -13.38 13.18
CA MET A 172 12.38 -12.47 12.66
C MET A 172 13.53 -12.30 13.66
N GLU A 173 13.22 -12.04 14.94
CA GLU A 173 14.23 -11.93 16.01
C GLU A 173 15.05 -13.20 16.17
N ARG A 174 14.41 -14.37 16.08
CA ARG A 174 15.11 -15.67 16.10
C ARG A 174 16.03 -15.81 14.90
N TYR A 175 15.53 -15.55 13.68
CA TYR A 175 16.31 -15.65 12.45
C TYR A 175 17.54 -14.72 12.48
N ILE A 176 17.38 -13.48 12.94
CA ILE A 176 18.47 -12.51 13.10
C ILE A 176 19.54 -13.04 14.03
N ARG A 177 19.17 -13.59 15.20
CA ARG A 177 20.14 -14.18 16.17
C ARG A 177 20.85 -15.40 15.61
N GLU A 178 20.11 -16.35 15.04
CA GLU A 178 20.66 -17.61 14.54
C GLU A 178 21.62 -17.41 13.36
N ASN A 179 21.44 -16.35 12.59
CA ASN A 179 22.30 -16.03 11.44
C ASN A 179 23.32 -14.92 11.72
N GLY A 180 23.44 -14.42 12.95
CA GLY A 180 24.41 -13.38 13.31
C GLY A 180 24.21 -12.07 12.58
N LEU A 181 22.94 -11.61 12.43
CA LEU A 181 22.57 -10.42 11.64
C LEU A 181 22.32 -9.17 12.51
N GLN A 182 22.62 -9.21 13.83
CA GLN A 182 22.34 -8.11 14.76
C GLN A 182 23.06 -6.82 14.39
N GLU A 183 24.23 -6.93 13.74
CA GLU A 183 25.05 -5.79 13.32
C GLU A 183 24.55 -5.14 12.00
N VAL A 184 23.63 -5.79 11.27
CA VAL A 184 23.15 -5.33 9.96
C VAL A 184 21.63 -5.22 9.86
N ILE A 185 20.88 -5.60 10.90
CA ILE A 185 19.42 -5.51 10.94
C ILE A 185 18.96 -5.01 12.31
N THR A 186 18.16 -3.94 12.31
CA THR A 186 17.51 -3.38 13.51
C THR A 186 16.00 -3.37 13.36
N LEU A 187 15.31 -4.04 14.28
CA LEU A 187 13.85 -3.94 14.41
C LEU A 187 13.51 -2.78 15.35
N LEU A 188 12.99 -1.68 14.79
CA LEU A 188 12.66 -0.44 15.53
C LEU A 188 11.28 -0.47 16.20
N GLY A 189 10.51 -1.57 15.99
CA GLY A 189 9.18 -1.69 16.54
C GLY A 189 8.18 -0.70 15.94
N TYR A 190 7.06 -0.47 16.63
CA TYR A 190 6.06 0.51 16.21
C TYR A 190 6.54 1.93 16.48
N GLN A 191 6.44 2.79 15.48
CA GLN A 191 6.78 4.21 15.58
C GLN A 191 5.58 5.06 15.15
N THR A 192 5.25 6.07 15.95
CA THR A 192 4.17 7.03 15.64
C THR A 192 4.54 8.01 14.53
N ASN A 193 5.84 8.24 14.33
CA ASN A 193 6.38 9.05 13.25
C ASN A 193 7.42 8.21 12.46
N PRO A 194 6.99 7.38 11.50
CA PRO A 194 7.91 6.62 10.66
C PRO A 194 8.69 7.49 9.67
N TYR A 195 8.14 8.65 9.31
CA TYR A 195 8.66 9.51 8.24
C TYR A 195 10.05 10.07 8.54
N LYS A 196 10.35 10.37 9.81
CA LYS A 196 11.68 10.83 10.24
C LYS A 196 12.78 9.79 9.99
N TYR A 197 12.43 8.51 10.00
CA TYR A 197 13.36 7.42 9.67
C TYR A 197 13.46 7.21 8.17
N VAL A 198 12.31 7.10 7.50
CA VAL A 198 12.25 6.86 6.05
C VAL A 198 13.01 7.93 5.28
N SER A 199 12.81 9.22 5.60
CA SER A 199 13.47 10.35 4.93
C SER A 199 15.00 10.38 5.06
N LYS A 200 15.56 9.69 6.05
CA LYS A 200 17.00 9.61 6.33
C LYS A 200 17.64 8.32 5.84
N CYS A 201 16.85 7.42 5.26
CA CYS A 201 17.35 6.20 4.64
C CYS A 201 17.68 6.41 3.15
N ASP A 202 18.59 5.59 2.64
CA ASP A 202 19.08 5.68 1.28
C ASP A 202 18.17 4.92 0.30
N LEU A 203 17.49 3.86 0.79
CA LEU A 203 16.60 3.03 -0.01
C LEU A 203 15.45 2.47 0.82
N PHE A 204 14.22 2.66 0.35
CA PHE A 204 13.04 1.98 0.87
C PHE A 204 12.82 0.66 0.12
N VAL A 205 12.66 -0.45 0.85
CA VAL A 205 12.47 -1.77 0.26
C VAL A 205 11.10 -2.33 0.64
N CYS A 206 10.31 -2.69 -0.37
CA CYS A 206 9.04 -3.38 -0.19
C CYS A 206 9.12 -4.79 -0.76
N ALA A 207 9.10 -5.79 0.12
CA ALA A 207 9.25 -7.20 -0.23
C ALA A 207 7.91 -7.97 -0.24
N SER A 208 6.79 -7.30 -0.36
CA SER A 208 5.44 -7.88 -0.18
C SER A 208 5.10 -8.93 -1.22
N PHE A 209 4.39 -9.98 -0.81
CA PHE A 209 3.79 -10.96 -1.72
C PHE A 209 2.45 -10.49 -2.31
N ALA A 210 1.77 -9.57 -1.60
CA ALA A 210 0.52 -8.96 -2.03
C ALA A 210 0.37 -7.57 -1.41
N GLU A 211 -0.10 -6.62 -2.21
CA GLU A 211 -0.46 -5.24 -1.83
C GLU A 211 -1.75 -4.84 -2.54
N GLY A 212 -2.40 -3.75 -2.10
CA GLY A 212 -3.40 -3.07 -2.91
C GLY A 212 -2.74 -1.90 -3.66
N PHE A 213 -2.49 -0.81 -2.92
CA PHE A 213 -1.62 0.29 -3.31
C PHE A 213 -0.81 0.66 -2.07
N SER A 214 0.50 0.49 -2.10
CA SER A 214 1.33 0.57 -0.89
C SER A 214 1.45 1.99 -0.37
N THR A 215 0.73 2.31 0.70
CA THR A 215 0.86 3.61 1.40
C THR A 215 2.28 3.87 1.86
N ALA A 216 2.97 2.87 2.39
CA ALA A 216 4.34 3.04 2.86
C ALA A 216 5.33 3.39 1.74
N ALA A 217 5.17 2.80 0.54
CA ALA A 217 5.97 3.17 -0.63
C ALA A 217 5.60 4.58 -1.14
N THR A 218 4.31 4.94 -1.14
CA THR A 218 3.85 6.31 -1.46
C THR A 218 4.47 7.33 -0.50
N GLU A 219 4.45 7.04 0.80
CA GLU A 219 5.04 7.88 1.83
C GLU A 219 6.57 8.03 1.66
N ALA A 220 7.26 6.94 1.26
CA ALA A 220 8.68 6.98 0.95
C ALA A 220 8.97 7.91 -0.25
N LEU A 221 8.17 7.87 -1.31
CA LEU A 221 8.29 8.77 -2.46
C LEU A 221 8.04 10.23 -2.06
N ILE A 222 7.05 10.50 -1.20
CA ILE A 222 6.73 11.86 -0.73
C ILE A 222 7.92 12.46 0.02
N VAL A 223 8.61 11.68 0.85
CA VAL A 223 9.81 12.17 1.58
C VAL A 223 11.10 12.10 0.77
N GLY A 224 11.03 11.69 -0.51
CA GLY A 224 12.16 11.66 -1.44
C GLY A 224 13.09 10.45 -1.27
N THR A 225 12.61 9.36 -0.65
CA THR A 225 13.39 8.13 -0.51
C THR A 225 13.14 7.21 -1.70
N PRO A 226 14.19 6.77 -2.44
CA PRO A 226 14.06 5.82 -3.55
C PRO A 226 13.38 4.52 -3.11
N VAL A 227 12.61 3.92 -4.01
CA VAL A 227 11.89 2.66 -3.74
C VAL A 227 12.39 1.55 -4.63
N CYS A 228 12.74 0.40 -4.00
CA CYS A 228 12.96 -0.88 -4.67
C CYS A 228 11.92 -1.89 -4.18
N THR A 229 11.19 -2.50 -5.10
CA THR A 229 10.10 -3.41 -4.77
C THR A 229 10.00 -4.55 -5.77
N VAL A 230 9.10 -5.47 -5.49
CA VAL A 230 8.69 -6.53 -6.40
C VAL A 230 7.37 -6.18 -7.11
N GLU A 231 7.12 -6.82 -8.25
CA GLU A 231 5.87 -6.67 -8.98
C GLU A 231 4.70 -7.28 -8.19
N VAL A 232 3.95 -6.40 -7.54
CA VAL A 232 2.68 -6.70 -6.87
C VAL A 232 1.72 -5.55 -7.11
N SER A 233 0.45 -5.87 -7.37
CA SER A 233 -0.64 -4.89 -7.52
C SER A 233 -0.22 -3.57 -8.20
N GLY A 234 -0.47 -2.41 -7.62
CA GLY A 234 -0.19 -1.10 -8.22
C GLY A 234 1.27 -0.63 -8.22
N MET A 235 2.29 -1.50 -8.01
CA MET A 235 3.68 -1.05 -7.91
C MET A 235 4.24 -0.52 -9.24
N LYS A 236 3.94 -1.15 -10.36
CA LYS A 236 4.32 -0.61 -11.68
C LYS A 236 3.59 0.69 -11.99
N GLU A 237 2.32 0.78 -11.63
CA GLU A 237 1.55 2.02 -11.75
C GLU A 237 2.15 3.16 -10.90
N MET A 238 2.69 2.83 -9.71
CA MET A 238 3.35 3.77 -8.81
C MET A 238 4.72 4.20 -9.31
N LEU A 239 5.54 3.24 -9.76
CA LEU A 239 6.95 3.45 -10.07
C LEU A 239 7.27 3.49 -11.57
N GLY A 240 6.25 3.34 -12.44
CA GLY A 240 6.37 3.34 -13.88
C GLY A 240 6.54 1.93 -14.47
N GLU A 241 5.98 1.71 -15.65
CA GLU A 241 6.02 0.43 -16.37
C GLU A 241 7.45 -0.02 -16.70
N HIS A 242 8.37 0.94 -16.85
CA HIS A 242 9.78 0.72 -17.19
C HIS A 242 10.73 1.23 -16.11
N ASN A 243 10.28 1.27 -14.84
CA ASN A 243 11.08 1.75 -13.71
C ASN A 243 11.47 3.24 -13.81
N GLU A 244 10.55 4.09 -14.24
CA GLU A 244 10.82 5.53 -14.41
C GLU A 244 11.07 6.26 -13.07
N TRP A 245 10.42 5.83 -11.97
CA TRP A 245 10.47 6.50 -10.67
C TRP A 245 10.98 5.63 -9.51
N GLY A 246 11.39 4.40 -9.79
CA GLY A 246 11.91 3.46 -8.81
C GLY A 246 12.15 2.10 -9.45
N VAL A 247 12.54 1.10 -8.68
CA VAL A 247 12.84 -0.23 -9.20
C VAL A 247 11.74 -1.21 -8.83
N VAL A 248 11.09 -1.79 -9.84
CA VAL A 248 10.15 -2.90 -9.70
C VAL A 248 10.77 -4.13 -10.34
N THR A 249 11.02 -5.15 -9.55
CA THR A 249 11.58 -6.44 -10.01
C THR A 249 10.47 -7.49 -10.14
N GLU A 250 10.77 -8.63 -10.74
CA GLU A 250 9.90 -9.81 -10.64
C GLU A 250 9.64 -10.16 -9.17
N ASN A 251 8.48 -10.75 -8.87
CA ASN A 251 8.12 -11.11 -7.50
C ASN A 251 8.81 -12.42 -7.05
N SER A 252 10.12 -12.35 -6.96
CA SER A 252 10.97 -13.41 -6.43
C SER A 252 12.04 -12.85 -5.51
N GLU A 253 12.58 -13.70 -4.61
CA GLU A 253 13.69 -13.32 -3.73
C GLU A 253 14.94 -12.96 -4.53
N GLU A 254 15.27 -13.76 -5.55
CA GLU A 254 16.43 -13.52 -6.38
C GLU A 254 16.34 -12.22 -7.17
N ALA A 255 15.19 -11.93 -7.78
CA ALA A 255 15.02 -10.69 -8.54
C ALA A 255 15.10 -9.45 -7.62
N LEU A 256 14.49 -9.50 -6.42
CA LEU A 256 14.59 -8.42 -5.45
C LEU A 256 16.02 -8.23 -4.95
N TYR A 257 16.75 -9.33 -4.66
CA TYR A 257 18.16 -9.28 -4.31
C TYR A 257 18.98 -8.59 -5.41
N GLN A 258 18.81 -8.99 -6.67
CA GLN A 258 19.52 -8.39 -7.80
C GLN A 258 19.17 -6.90 -7.98
N GLY A 259 17.89 -6.53 -7.80
CA GLY A 259 17.46 -5.13 -7.86
C GLY A 259 18.10 -4.26 -6.77
N ILE A 260 18.18 -4.76 -5.55
CA ILE A 260 18.86 -4.06 -4.45
C ILE A 260 20.36 -3.98 -4.74
N LYS A 261 20.99 -5.11 -5.10
CA LYS A 261 22.42 -5.18 -5.39
C LYS A 261 22.82 -4.22 -6.51
N ASP A 262 22.06 -4.14 -7.58
CA ASP A 262 22.32 -3.23 -8.69
C ASP A 262 22.32 -1.75 -8.24
N LEU A 263 21.43 -1.38 -7.32
CA LEU A 263 21.42 -0.03 -6.74
C LEU A 263 22.62 0.22 -5.80
N LEU A 264 23.11 -0.80 -5.11
CA LEU A 264 24.28 -0.70 -4.24
C LEU A 264 25.58 -0.62 -5.05
N ASP A 265 25.67 -1.34 -6.17
CA ASP A 265 26.82 -1.34 -7.07
C ASP A 265 26.91 -0.04 -7.92
N HIS A 266 25.79 0.70 -8.07
CA HIS A 266 25.69 1.90 -8.90
C HIS A 266 25.13 3.09 -8.09
N PRO A 267 25.96 3.78 -7.29
CA PRO A 267 25.54 4.94 -6.47
C PRO A 267 24.93 6.09 -7.28
N ASP A 268 25.35 6.27 -8.52
CA ASP A 268 24.78 7.22 -9.47
C ASP A 268 23.30 6.87 -9.83
N LYS A 269 23.01 5.62 -9.97
CA LYS A 269 21.64 5.12 -10.19
C LYS A 269 20.76 5.33 -8.95
N LEU A 270 21.30 5.11 -7.77
CA LEU A 270 20.59 5.37 -6.51
C LEU A 270 20.30 6.87 -6.35
N ALA A 271 21.29 7.74 -6.67
CA ALA A 271 21.12 9.20 -6.68
C ALA A 271 20.06 9.65 -7.69
N TYR A 272 20.07 9.09 -8.90
CA TYR A 272 19.02 9.32 -9.91
C TYR A 272 17.63 8.99 -9.38
N TYR A 273 17.44 7.82 -8.75
CA TYR A 273 16.15 7.47 -8.19
C TYR A 273 15.73 8.30 -6.98
N LYS A 274 16.68 8.92 -6.26
CA LYS A 274 16.36 9.89 -5.22
C LYS A 274 15.69 11.14 -5.79
N GLU A 275 16.20 11.66 -6.91
CA GLU A 275 15.55 12.77 -7.62
C GLU A 275 14.18 12.35 -8.17
N LYS A 276 14.09 11.15 -8.73
CA LYS A 276 12.84 10.61 -9.27
C LYS A 276 11.78 10.33 -8.19
N ALA A 277 12.17 9.93 -6.99
CA ALA A 277 11.26 9.80 -5.86
C ALA A 277 10.64 11.16 -5.49
N ILE A 278 11.43 12.23 -5.41
CA ILE A 278 10.94 13.59 -5.14
C ILE A 278 9.96 14.04 -6.23
N GLU A 279 10.28 13.79 -7.50
CA GLU A 279 9.41 14.13 -8.62
C GLU A 279 8.07 13.38 -8.52
N ARG A 280 8.11 12.07 -8.32
CA ARG A 280 6.91 11.21 -8.23
C ARG A 280 6.08 11.48 -7.00
N GLY A 281 6.72 11.76 -5.85
CA GLY A 281 6.05 12.08 -4.59
C GLY A 281 5.07 13.25 -4.70
N LYS A 282 5.35 14.23 -5.55
CA LYS A 282 4.46 15.38 -5.81
C LYS A 282 3.11 14.97 -6.41
N SER A 283 3.07 13.87 -7.17
CA SER A 283 1.82 13.35 -7.75
C SER A 283 0.84 12.81 -6.69
N PHE A 284 1.35 12.47 -5.51
CA PHE A 284 0.58 11.97 -4.37
C PHE A 284 0.29 13.04 -3.31
N SER A 285 0.40 14.33 -3.66
CA SER A 285 0.08 15.41 -2.74
C SER A 285 -1.37 15.34 -2.27
N THR A 286 -1.64 15.81 -1.04
CA THR A 286 -2.99 15.90 -0.48
C THR A 286 -3.92 16.67 -1.43
N GLU A 287 -3.43 17.80 -1.96
CA GLU A 287 -4.20 18.66 -2.87
C GLU A 287 -4.68 17.89 -4.12
N ASN A 288 -3.77 17.17 -4.79
CA ASN A 288 -4.09 16.41 -6.00
C ASN A 288 -5.07 15.27 -5.72
N THR A 289 -4.85 14.49 -4.66
CA THR A 289 -5.67 13.32 -4.35
C THR A 289 -7.03 13.70 -3.78
N VAL A 290 -7.11 14.75 -2.95
CA VAL A 290 -8.39 15.25 -2.41
C VAL A 290 -9.22 15.89 -3.53
N HIS A 291 -8.61 16.72 -4.38
CA HIS A 291 -9.32 17.34 -5.49
C HIS A 291 -9.96 16.29 -6.42
N ALA A 292 -9.23 15.22 -6.74
CA ALA A 292 -9.78 14.13 -7.57
C ALA A 292 -10.99 13.43 -6.91
N VAL A 293 -10.98 13.29 -5.58
CA VAL A 293 -12.11 12.72 -4.82
C VAL A 293 -13.29 13.70 -4.80
N GLU A 294 -13.04 14.98 -4.52
CA GLU A 294 -14.09 16.03 -4.52
C GLU A 294 -14.76 16.15 -5.88
N GLU A 295 -13.97 16.20 -6.96
CA GLU A 295 -14.48 16.23 -8.32
C GLU A 295 -15.36 15.00 -8.62
N MET A 296 -14.97 13.81 -8.18
CA MET A 296 -15.74 12.58 -8.35
C MET A 296 -17.04 12.61 -7.54
N LEU A 297 -17.00 13.11 -6.30
CA LEU A 297 -18.18 13.17 -5.44
C LEU A 297 -19.18 14.26 -5.89
N LEU A 298 -18.68 15.44 -6.25
CA LEU A 298 -19.47 16.65 -6.49
C LEU A 298 -19.65 16.98 -7.99
N GLY A 299 -18.76 16.52 -8.86
CA GLY A 299 -18.70 16.85 -10.30
C GLY A 299 -19.70 16.15 -11.20
N GLY A 300 -20.89 15.89 -10.72
CA GLY A 300 -21.99 15.28 -11.46
C GLY A 300 -23.32 16.05 -11.33
N GLN A 301 -23.26 17.35 -11.03
CA GLN A 301 -24.41 18.24 -11.07
C GLN A 301 -24.48 19.01 -12.38
#